data_21064674d58a8993fd89524ea3887617
#
_entry.id   21064674d58a8993fd89524ea3887617
#
_cell.length_a   1.000
_cell.length_b   1.000
_cell.length_c   1.000
_cell.angle_alpha   90.00
_cell.angle_beta   90.00
_cell.angle_gamma   90.00
#
_symmetry.space_group_name_H-M   'P 1'
#
loop_
_entity.id
_entity.type
_entity.pdbx_description
1 polymer ?
#
loop_
_entity_poly.entity_id
_entity_poly.type
_entity_poly.pdbx_seq_one_letter_code
_entity_poly.pdbx_strand_id
1 'polypeptide(L)'
;YLTLGFLTSLLFPPYFFFPLGFIIFPSLCLLLDSNRKNNSNLNSFKNFSLFGFGFFINYLFWVKNPFFVFEETKNFFLVFLLLIILLSLILSLIFITILKFGKNIPIFFLVPFIFTLTEYIISVIFYGFPWFTFSLVISSNEYLLFSLKSFGTLISSYLIIQIFCLPFIFITKVNLKKEMRYLSLFIVLPIIFLLVLNVNSKNNNLKTKTIDLEIFQLNFKNNDKSLTPEKKLNSIINNIQKSTSDLLIFSENNFPYL
;
A
#
# COMPACT_ATOMS: atom_id res chain seq x y z
N TYR A 1 7.57 8.32 16.61
CA TYR A 1 7.81 7.68 15.31
C TYR A 1 7.11 6.33 15.21
N LEU A 2 7.30 5.42 16.18
CA LEU A 2 6.67 4.10 16.17
C LEU A 2 5.14 4.21 16.07
N THR A 3 4.51 5.06 16.87
CA THR A 3 3.05 5.32 16.83
C THR A 3 2.59 5.88 15.50
N LEU A 4 3.36 6.80 14.90
CA LEU A 4 3.05 7.33 13.57
C LEU A 4 3.13 6.24 12.49
N GLY A 5 4.12 5.35 12.58
CA GLY A 5 4.22 4.20 11.69
C GLY A 5 3.01 3.29 11.81
N PHE A 6 2.64 2.93 13.03
CA PHE A 6 1.46 2.11 13.29
C PHE A 6 0.17 2.77 12.74
N LEU A 7 -0.04 4.06 13.00
CA LEU A 7 -1.19 4.79 12.48
C LEU A 7 -1.20 4.85 10.95
N THR A 8 -0.02 4.92 10.30
CA THR A 8 0.09 4.90 8.84
C THR A 8 -0.48 3.62 8.23
N SER A 9 -0.33 2.47 8.90
CA SER A 9 -0.87 1.21 8.40
C SER A 9 -2.41 1.18 8.38
N LEU A 10 -3.07 1.99 9.23
CA LEU A 10 -4.54 2.08 9.25
C LEU A 10 -5.12 2.83 8.02
N LEU A 11 -4.28 3.47 7.22
CA LEU A 11 -4.71 4.05 5.95
C LEU A 11 -5.04 2.99 4.89
N PHE A 12 -4.45 1.79 5.05
CA PHE A 12 -4.53 0.70 4.09
C PHE A 12 -5.69 -0.26 4.37
N PRO A 13 -6.02 -1.17 3.41
CA PRO A 13 -6.94 -2.26 3.67
C PRO A 13 -6.54 -3.07 4.92
N PRO A 14 -7.49 -3.55 5.72
CA PRO A 14 -8.95 -3.44 5.57
C PRO A 14 -9.55 -2.18 6.20
N TYR A 15 -8.76 -1.32 6.84
CA TYR A 15 -9.25 -0.20 7.65
C TYR A 15 -9.67 1.01 6.83
N PHE A 16 -8.89 1.39 5.80
CA PHE A 16 -9.14 2.55 4.94
C PHE A 16 -9.42 3.86 5.68
N PHE A 17 -8.74 4.11 6.81
CA PHE A 17 -8.99 5.29 7.62
C PHE A 17 -8.29 6.52 7.04
N PHE A 18 -8.72 6.93 5.84
CA PHE A 18 -8.16 7.98 5.00
C PHE A 18 -7.91 9.33 5.72
N PRO A 19 -8.82 9.84 6.62
CA PRO A 19 -8.59 11.12 7.29
C PRO A 19 -7.31 11.17 8.13
N LEU A 20 -6.82 10.03 8.65
CA LEU A 20 -5.56 9.99 9.39
C LEU A 20 -4.36 10.47 8.56
N GLY A 21 -4.40 10.31 7.24
CA GLY A 21 -3.32 10.76 6.36
C GLY A 21 -3.03 12.25 6.53
N PHE A 22 -4.07 13.07 6.70
CA PHE A 22 -3.94 14.53 6.90
C PHE A 22 -3.39 14.93 8.27
N ILE A 23 -3.22 13.99 9.19
CA ILE A 23 -2.57 14.20 10.49
C ILE A 23 -1.16 13.61 10.47
N ILE A 24 -1.01 12.39 9.97
CA ILE A 24 0.25 11.64 9.99
C ILE A 24 1.32 12.30 9.13
N PHE A 25 1.01 12.59 7.86
CA PHE A 25 2.00 13.11 6.93
C PHE A 25 2.46 14.53 7.25
N PRO A 26 1.60 15.49 7.65
CA PRO A 26 2.08 16.77 8.16
C PRO A 26 2.94 16.62 9.40
N SER A 27 2.60 15.72 10.33
CA SER A 27 3.41 15.44 11.51
C SER A 27 4.78 14.89 11.15
N LEU A 28 4.86 13.97 10.16
CA LEU A 28 6.12 13.48 9.61
C LEU A 28 6.94 14.60 8.97
N CYS A 29 6.31 15.48 8.20
CA CYS A 29 6.97 16.63 7.60
C CYS A 29 7.60 17.54 8.67
N LEU A 30 6.86 17.84 9.77
CA LEU A 30 7.37 18.64 10.90
C LEU A 30 8.58 17.98 11.57
N LEU A 31 8.49 16.67 11.83
CA LEU A 31 9.57 15.89 12.46
C LEU A 31 10.81 15.82 11.55
N LEU A 32 10.60 15.70 10.22
CA LEU A 32 11.67 15.71 9.24
C LEU A 32 12.36 17.07 9.14
N ASP A 33 11.59 18.16 9.18
CA ASP A 33 12.15 19.52 9.18
C ASP A 33 13.02 19.77 10.44
N SER A 34 12.55 19.32 11.59
CA SER A 34 13.31 19.38 12.85
C SER A 34 14.59 18.55 12.79
N ASN A 35 14.51 17.30 12.32
CA ASN A 35 15.69 16.42 12.19
C ASN A 35 16.73 16.97 11.21
N ARG A 36 16.28 17.58 10.13
CA ARG A 36 17.14 18.20 9.13
C ARG A 36 17.99 19.35 9.71
N LYS A 37 17.41 20.11 10.64
CA LYS A 37 18.09 21.20 11.36
C LYS A 37 19.10 20.70 12.37
N ASN A 38 18.82 19.56 13.02
CA ASN A 38 19.64 19.01 14.11
C ASN A 38 20.84 18.17 13.64
N ASN A 39 20.99 17.91 12.35
CA ASN A 39 22.14 17.21 11.69
C ASN A 39 22.58 15.86 12.30
N SER A 40 21.80 15.22 13.17
CA SER A 40 22.13 13.93 13.77
C SER A 40 21.64 12.77 12.91
N ASN A 41 22.54 12.21 12.09
CA ASN A 41 22.22 11.08 11.21
C ASN A 41 21.80 9.84 12.01
N LEU A 42 22.45 9.58 13.16
CA LEU A 42 22.15 8.39 13.96
C LEU A 42 20.76 8.44 14.59
N ASN A 43 20.37 9.59 15.13
CA ASN A 43 19.05 9.79 15.70
C ASN A 43 17.96 9.70 14.61
N SER A 44 18.23 10.25 13.44
CA SER A 44 17.33 10.13 12.29
C SER A 44 17.15 8.66 11.87
N PHE A 45 18.25 7.90 11.79
CA PHE A 45 18.19 6.46 11.49
C PHE A 45 17.32 5.70 12.47
N LYS A 46 17.56 5.86 13.77
CA LYS A 46 16.75 5.22 14.81
C LYS A 46 15.27 5.58 14.70
N ASN A 47 14.99 6.87 14.51
CA ASN A 47 13.62 7.37 14.43
C ASN A 47 12.85 6.79 13.24
N PHE A 48 13.48 6.73 12.06
CA PHE A 48 12.83 6.18 10.86
C PHE A 48 12.78 4.66 10.87
N SER A 49 13.73 3.98 11.52
CA SER A 49 13.65 2.54 11.77
C SER A 49 12.47 2.21 12.69
N LEU A 50 12.23 3.00 13.73
CA LEU A 50 11.06 2.85 14.61
C LEU A 50 9.75 3.13 13.84
N PHE A 51 9.74 4.14 12.98
CA PHE A 51 8.57 4.40 12.12
C PHE A 51 8.30 3.21 11.20
N GLY A 52 9.32 2.73 10.48
CA GLY A 52 9.20 1.57 9.60
C GLY A 52 8.73 0.32 10.34
N PHE A 53 9.29 0.05 11.52
CA PHE A 53 8.89 -1.08 12.35
C PHE A 53 7.43 -0.99 12.75
N GLY A 54 6.97 0.17 13.24
CA GLY A 54 5.56 0.39 13.58
C GLY A 54 4.62 0.22 12.40
N PHE A 55 5.03 0.65 11.20
CA PHE A 55 4.26 0.50 9.97
C PHE A 55 4.19 -0.97 9.52
N PHE A 56 5.33 -1.60 9.31
CA PHE A 56 5.39 -2.94 8.73
C PHE A 56 4.86 -4.03 9.66
N ILE A 57 5.04 -3.91 10.99
CA ILE A 57 4.54 -4.92 11.92
C ILE A 57 3.02 -5.06 11.86
N ASN A 58 2.30 -3.95 11.68
CA ASN A 58 0.85 -3.98 11.57
C ASN A 58 0.39 -4.25 10.14
N TYR A 59 1.00 -3.60 9.17
CA TYR A 59 0.62 -3.73 7.75
C TYR A 59 0.86 -5.14 7.20
N LEU A 60 1.98 -5.78 7.55
CA LEU A 60 2.34 -7.13 7.11
C LEU A 60 1.98 -8.23 8.12
N PHE A 61 1.19 -7.92 9.14
CA PHE A 61 0.85 -8.88 10.18
C PHE A 61 0.25 -10.19 9.65
N TRP A 62 -0.43 -10.14 8.52
CA TRP A 62 -1.01 -11.29 7.84
C TRP A 62 0.03 -12.26 7.28
N VAL A 63 1.25 -11.79 6.99
CA VAL A 63 2.35 -12.61 6.42
C VAL A 63 2.79 -13.71 7.39
N LYS A 64 2.50 -13.59 8.67
CA LYS A 64 2.77 -14.65 9.64
C LYS A 64 1.86 -15.88 9.47
N ASN A 65 0.64 -15.70 8.91
CA ASN A 65 -0.39 -16.74 8.89
C ASN A 65 0.04 -18.04 8.18
N PRO A 66 0.74 -18.02 7.03
CA PRO A 66 1.26 -19.21 6.38
C PRO A 66 2.13 -20.10 7.28
N PHE A 67 2.89 -19.48 8.20
CA PHE A 67 3.76 -20.23 9.12
C PHE A 67 2.99 -21.04 10.16
N PHE A 68 1.72 -20.70 10.42
CA PHE A 68 0.87 -21.39 11.38
C PHE A 68 -0.06 -22.44 10.75
N VAL A 69 0.01 -22.64 9.43
CA VAL A 69 -0.80 -23.64 8.71
C VAL A 69 -0.33 -25.06 9.05
N PHE A 70 0.98 -25.27 9.16
CA PHE A 70 1.59 -26.56 9.50
C PHE A 70 2.41 -26.46 10.80
N GLU A 71 2.37 -27.51 11.63
CA GLU A 71 3.15 -27.57 12.87
C GLU A 71 4.65 -27.40 12.64
N GLU A 72 5.16 -27.97 11.56
CA GLU A 72 6.57 -27.98 11.17
C GLU A 72 7.08 -26.57 10.81
N THR A 73 6.21 -25.71 10.32
CA THR A 73 6.57 -24.35 9.87
C THR A 73 6.45 -23.29 10.96
N LYS A 74 5.88 -23.60 12.13
CA LYS A 74 5.70 -22.65 13.24
C LYS A 74 6.98 -21.96 13.69
N ASN A 75 8.10 -22.69 13.68
CA ASN A 75 9.41 -22.17 14.10
C ASN A 75 9.95 -21.11 13.12
N PHE A 76 9.45 -21.05 11.89
CA PHE A 76 9.84 -20.03 10.91
C PHE A 76 9.17 -18.67 11.12
N PHE A 77 8.34 -18.53 12.17
CA PHE A 77 7.79 -17.22 12.56
C PHE A 77 8.86 -16.13 12.75
N LEU A 78 10.07 -16.51 13.17
CA LEU A 78 11.20 -15.59 13.28
C LEU A 78 11.57 -14.94 11.95
N VAL A 79 11.36 -15.62 10.82
CA VAL A 79 11.59 -15.08 9.47
C VAL A 79 10.68 -13.87 9.22
N PHE A 80 9.44 -13.91 9.69
CA PHE A 80 8.53 -12.78 9.62
C PHE A 80 9.08 -11.55 10.37
N LEU A 81 9.60 -11.73 11.57
CA LEU A 81 10.21 -10.63 12.35
C LEU A 81 11.46 -10.07 11.67
N LEU A 82 12.30 -10.94 11.13
CA LEU A 82 13.49 -10.52 10.34
C LEU A 82 13.10 -9.72 9.11
N LEU A 83 12.04 -10.13 8.40
CA LEU A 83 11.52 -9.38 7.25
C LEU A 83 11.11 -7.96 7.64
N ILE A 84 10.34 -7.81 8.73
CA ILE A 84 9.90 -6.49 9.21
C ILE A 84 11.08 -5.60 9.57
N ILE A 85 12.08 -6.15 10.27
CA ILE A 85 13.28 -5.42 10.63
C ILE A 85 14.02 -4.98 9.36
N LEU A 86 14.22 -5.88 8.39
CA LEU A 86 14.90 -5.60 7.13
C LEU A 86 14.21 -4.46 6.36
N LEU A 87 12.89 -4.55 6.18
CA LEU A 87 12.11 -3.51 5.49
C LEU A 87 12.18 -2.16 6.22
N SER A 88 12.18 -2.17 7.55
CA SER A 88 12.29 -0.96 8.38
C SER A 88 13.66 -0.31 8.22
N LEU A 89 14.73 -1.11 8.12
CA LEU A 89 16.09 -0.62 7.91
C LEU A 89 16.26 -0.06 6.50
N ILE A 90 15.70 -0.72 5.47
CA ILE A 90 15.70 -0.22 4.08
C ILE A 90 15.01 1.15 4.02
N LEU A 91 13.81 1.25 4.59
CA LEU A 91 13.08 2.53 4.66
C LEU A 91 13.93 3.62 5.31
N SER A 92 14.53 3.32 6.46
CA SER A 92 15.36 4.27 7.21
C SER A 92 16.60 4.73 6.42
N LEU A 93 17.29 3.81 5.73
CA LEU A 93 18.42 4.14 4.88
C LEU A 93 18.04 5.08 3.74
N ILE A 94 16.89 4.83 3.09
CA ILE A 94 16.38 5.68 2.03
C ILE A 94 16.06 7.08 2.58
N PHE A 95 15.38 7.17 3.73
CA PHE A 95 15.07 8.45 4.37
C PHE A 95 16.34 9.28 4.61
N ILE A 96 17.34 8.69 5.24
CA ILE A 96 18.58 9.42 5.56
C ILE A 96 19.33 9.86 4.31
N THR A 97 19.45 8.96 3.34
CA THR A 97 20.14 9.23 2.09
C THR A 97 19.50 10.41 1.36
N ILE A 98 18.18 10.38 1.22
CA ILE A 98 17.45 11.44 0.53
C ILE A 98 17.45 12.75 1.32
N LEU A 99 17.35 12.71 2.66
CA LEU A 99 17.45 13.91 3.49
C LEU A 99 18.83 14.56 3.37
N LYS A 100 19.89 13.77 3.26
CA LYS A 100 21.26 14.27 3.09
C LYS A 100 21.45 14.96 1.74
N PHE A 101 21.01 14.35 0.66
CA PHE A 101 21.18 14.88 -0.70
C PHE A 101 20.11 15.92 -1.04
N GLY A 102 18.91 15.80 -0.50
CA GLY A 102 17.77 16.69 -0.76
C GLY A 102 17.72 17.96 0.11
N LYS A 103 18.85 18.42 0.67
CA LYS A 103 18.86 19.57 1.61
C LYS A 103 18.18 20.84 1.09
N ASN A 104 18.20 21.07 -0.20
CA ASN A 104 17.60 22.26 -0.84
C ASN A 104 16.17 22.03 -1.34
N ILE A 105 15.68 20.77 -1.26
CA ILE A 105 14.35 20.43 -1.74
C ILE A 105 13.35 20.65 -0.59
N PRO A 106 12.22 21.32 -0.81
CA PRO A 106 11.19 21.45 0.23
C PRO A 106 10.67 20.10 0.69
N ILE A 107 10.47 19.95 2.00
CA ILE A 107 10.04 18.69 2.64
C ILE A 107 8.71 18.21 2.07
N PHE A 108 7.84 19.12 1.70
CA PHE A 108 6.56 18.84 1.06
C PHE A 108 6.67 17.98 -0.22
N PHE A 109 7.74 18.14 -1.02
CA PHE A 109 8.02 17.30 -2.19
C PHE A 109 8.88 16.09 -1.83
N LEU A 110 9.70 16.24 -0.80
CA LEU A 110 10.66 15.20 -0.41
C LEU A 110 9.97 13.98 0.22
N VAL A 111 8.99 14.21 1.09
CA VAL A 111 8.28 13.12 1.78
C VAL A 111 7.56 12.19 0.80
N PRO A 112 6.71 12.67 -0.13
CA PRO A 112 6.10 11.81 -1.14
C PRO A 112 7.14 11.05 -1.96
N PHE A 113 8.23 11.72 -2.35
CA PHE A 113 9.31 11.10 -3.12
C PHE A 113 10.00 9.97 -2.36
N ILE A 114 10.29 10.14 -1.06
CA ILE A 114 10.91 9.11 -0.22
C ILE A 114 10.04 7.86 -0.18
N PHE A 115 8.76 8.01 0.11
CA PHE A 115 7.85 6.86 0.20
C PHE A 115 7.68 6.14 -1.15
N THR A 116 7.51 6.88 -2.23
CA THR A 116 7.37 6.31 -3.58
C THR A 116 8.66 5.62 -4.03
N LEU A 117 9.82 6.21 -3.73
CA LEU A 117 11.10 5.58 -4.03
C LEU A 117 11.31 4.32 -3.18
N THR A 118 10.88 4.32 -1.92
CA THR A 118 10.94 3.13 -1.07
C THR A 118 10.05 2.00 -1.62
N GLU A 119 8.83 2.33 -2.03
CA GLU A 119 7.90 1.40 -2.70
C GLU A 119 8.56 0.77 -3.94
N TYR A 120 9.15 1.60 -4.80
CA TYR A 120 9.86 1.13 -5.99
C TYR A 120 11.06 0.24 -5.66
N ILE A 121 11.96 0.68 -4.77
CA ILE A 121 13.17 -0.07 -4.40
C ILE A 121 12.80 -1.42 -3.80
N ILE A 122 11.84 -1.45 -2.87
CA ILE A 122 11.40 -2.70 -2.25
C ILE A 122 10.81 -3.65 -3.29
N SER A 123 10.00 -3.15 -4.23
CA SER A 123 9.44 -3.98 -5.29
C SER A 123 10.54 -4.59 -6.18
N VAL A 124 11.57 -3.84 -6.51
CA VAL A 124 12.70 -4.34 -7.33
C VAL A 124 13.53 -5.38 -6.58
N ILE A 125 13.87 -5.13 -5.31
CA ILE A 125 14.65 -6.07 -4.49
C ILE A 125 13.92 -7.41 -4.33
N PHE A 126 12.60 -7.40 -4.22
CA PHE A 126 11.78 -8.59 -4.05
C PHE A 126 11.12 -9.07 -5.36
N TYR A 127 11.85 -9.04 -6.46
CA TYR A 127 11.44 -9.60 -7.75
C TYR A 127 10.10 -9.07 -8.29
N GLY A 128 9.83 -7.80 -8.09
CA GLY A 128 8.60 -7.15 -8.56
C GLY A 128 7.41 -7.30 -7.61
N PHE A 129 7.56 -7.89 -6.43
CA PHE A 129 6.47 -7.99 -5.47
C PHE A 129 6.26 -6.67 -4.72
N PRO A 130 5.10 -6.01 -4.90
CA PRO A 130 4.81 -4.74 -4.25
C PRO A 130 4.36 -4.97 -2.80
N TRP A 131 5.30 -5.19 -1.88
CA TRP A 131 5.02 -5.43 -0.46
C TRP A 131 4.11 -4.38 0.18
N PHE A 132 4.17 -3.16 -0.31
CA PHE A 132 3.22 -2.12 0.02
C PHE A 132 3.13 -1.12 -1.13
N THR A 133 1.96 -0.51 -1.32
CA THR A 133 1.70 0.46 -2.38
C THR A 133 0.72 1.49 -1.84
N PHE A 134 1.17 2.74 -1.70
CA PHE A 134 0.34 3.81 -1.12
C PHE A 134 -0.91 4.12 -1.94
N SER A 135 -0.89 3.83 -3.23
CA SER A 135 -2.09 3.97 -4.07
C SER A 135 -3.26 3.07 -3.63
N LEU A 136 -3.01 1.99 -2.86
CA LEU A 136 -4.07 1.16 -2.28
C LEU A 136 -4.94 1.91 -1.27
N VAL A 137 -4.45 2.99 -0.67
CA VAL A 137 -5.21 3.82 0.26
C VAL A 137 -6.51 4.35 -0.36
N ILE A 138 -6.52 4.57 -1.68
CA ILE A 138 -7.71 5.05 -2.41
C ILE A 138 -8.53 3.92 -3.04
N SER A 139 -8.15 2.65 -2.87
CA SER A 139 -8.82 1.53 -3.55
C SER A 139 -10.26 1.28 -3.09
N SER A 140 -10.66 1.81 -1.94
CA SER A 140 -12.05 1.77 -1.47
C SER A 140 -12.99 2.71 -2.25
N ASN A 141 -12.46 3.62 -3.04
CA ASN A 141 -13.24 4.61 -3.79
C ASN A 141 -13.06 4.42 -5.30
N GLU A 142 -14.13 3.99 -5.97
CA GLU A 142 -14.11 3.74 -7.41
C GLU A 142 -13.70 4.95 -8.26
N TYR A 143 -14.08 6.17 -7.84
CA TYR A 143 -13.72 7.40 -8.56
C TYR A 143 -12.22 7.66 -8.52
N LEU A 144 -11.60 7.42 -7.36
CA LEU A 144 -10.17 7.60 -7.18
C LEU A 144 -9.35 6.50 -7.89
N LEU A 145 -9.91 5.30 -8.04
CA LEU A 145 -9.27 4.22 -8.81
C LEU A 145 -8.97 4.62 -10.26
N PHE A 146 -9.72 5.55 -10.84
CA PHE A 146 -9.44 6.05 -12.18
C PHE A 146 -8.05 6.68 -12.30
N SER A 147 -7.53 7.27 -11.21
CA SER A 147 -6.17 7.81 -11.18
C SER A 147 -5.11 6.74 -11.43
N LEU A 148 -5.33 5.51 -10.95
CA LEU A 148 -4.42 4.37 -11.16
C LEU A 148 -4.33 3.98 -12.64
N LYS A 149 -5.47 4.01 -13.34
CA LYS A 149 -5.50 3.76 -14.79
C LYS A 149 -4.73 4.81 -15.58
N SER A 150 -4.78 6.07 -15.14
CA SER A 150 -4.19 7.19 -15.88
C SER A 150 -2.71 7.40 -15.57
N PHE A 151 -2.29 7.25 -14.33
CA PHE A 151 -0.95 7.58 -13.85
C PHE A 151 -0.12 6.35 -13.43
N GLY A 152 -0.74 5.19 -13.30
CA GLY A 152 -0.11 4.02 -12.69
C GLY A 152 0.01 4.13 -11.18
N THR A 153 0.56 3.09 -10.55
CA THR A 153 0.60 2.97 -9.09
C THR A 153 1.58 3.94 -8.42
N LEU A 154 2.80 4.06 -8.94
CA LEU A 154 3.86 4.88 -8.32
C LEU A 154 3.54 6.38 -8.34
N ILE A 155 3.08 6.91 -9.48
CA ILE A 155 2.70 8.33 -9.57
C ILE A 155 1.47 8.59 -8.69
N SER A 156 0.50 7.68 -8.67
CA SER A 156 -0.67 7.80 -7.80
C SER A 156 -0.27 7.78 -6.31
N SER A 157 0.66 6.92 -5.91
CA SER A 157 1.21 6.89 -4.55
C SER A 157 1.85 8.24 -4.18
N TYR A 158 2.68 8.79 -5.08
CA TYR A 158 3.30 10.10 -4.89
C TYR A 158 2.23 11.20 -4.68
N LEU A 159 1.23 11.27 -5.57
CA LEU A 159 0.19 12.29 -5.54
C LEU A 159 -0.68 12.20 -4.27
N ILE A 160 -1.04 11.00 -3.85
CA ILE A 160 -1.84 10.78 -2.64
C ILE A 160 -1.09 11.27 -1.40
N ILE A 161 0.18 10.87 -1.25
CA ILE A 161 0.99 11.31 -0.12
C ILE A 161 1.19 12.82 -0.16
N GLN A 162 1.36 13.41 -1.34
CA GLN A 162 1.47 14.85 -1.49
C GLN A 162 0.20 15.58 -1.06
N ILE A 163 -0.98 15.04 -1.38
CA ILE A 163 -2.27 15.57 -0.89
C ILE A 163 -2.32 15.52 0.63
N PHE A 164 -1.91 14.43 1.24
CA PHE A 164 -1.85 14.32 2.70
C PHE A 164 -0.88 15.31 3.34
N CYS A 165 0.19 15.70 2.64
CA CYS A 165 1.13 16.70 3.13
C CYS A 165 0.62 18.15 3.02
N LEU A 166 -0.50 18.43 2.34
CA LEU A 166 -1.01 19.80 2.16
C LEU A 166 -1.18 20.60 3.46
N PRO A 167 -1.72 20.03 4.56
CA PRO A 167 -1.87 20.78 5.81
C PRO A 167 -0.54 21.31 6.37
N PHE A 168 0.58 20.65 6.10
CA PHE A 168 1.91 21.09 6.54
C PHE A 168 2.25 22.50 6.03
N ILE A 169 1.84 22.83 4.81
CA ILE A 169 2.08 24.14 4.18
C ILE A 169 1.39 25.27 4.96
N PHE A 170 0.19 24.99 5.47
CA PHE A 170 -0.60 25.95 6.23
C PHE A 170 -0.08 26.09 7.68
N ILE A 171 0.34 24.99 8.29
CA ILE A 171 0.81 24.95 9.69
C ILE A 171 2.13 25.73 9.85
N THR A 172 3.08 25.53 8.94
CA THR A 172 4.43 26.05 9.10
C THR A 172 4.64 27.48 8.67
N LYS A 173 3.61 28.15 8.09
CA LYS A 173 3.75 29.49 7.47
C LYS A 173 5.05 29.59 6.64
N VAL A 174 5.50 28.46 6.09
CA VAL A 174 6.71 28.41 5.29
C VAL A 174 6.56 29.50 4.23
N ASN A 175 7.54 30.40 4.18
CA ASN A 175 7.69 31.35 3.08
C ASN A 175 8.11 30.56 1.82
N LEU A 176 7.23 29.65 1.43
CA LEU A 176 7.29 29.05 0.11
C LEU A 176 7.24 30.23 -0.85
N LYS A 177 8.28 30.45 -1.64
CA LYS A 177 8.25 31.40 -2.74
C LYS A 177 6.90 31.23 -3.43
N LYS A 178 6.27 32.35 -3.80
CA LYS A 178 4.92 32.40 -4.38
C LYS A 178 4.71 31.33 -5.47
N GLU A 179 5.74 31.01 -6.20
CA GLU A 179 5.86 29.96 -7.22
C GLU A 179 5.60 28.52 -6.72
N MET A 180 6.04 28.18 -5.51
CA MET A 180 5.81 26.84 -4.95
C MET A 180 4.39 26.60 -4.45
N ARG A 181 3.66 27.65 -4.04
CA ARG A 181 2.24 27.53 -3.70
C ARG A 181 1.39 27.22 -4.93
N TYR A 182 1.77 27.78 -6.07
CA TYR A 182 1.09 27.49 -7.34
C TYR A 182 1.38 26.07 -7.84
N LEU A 183 2.60 25.55 -7.64
CA LEU A 183 2.94 24.17 -8.00
C LEU A 183 2.08 23.13 -7.28
N SER A 184 1.75 23.36 -6.00
CA SER A 184 0.86 22.46 -5.25
C SER A 184 -0.57 22.49 -5.81
N LEU A 185 -1.07 23.67 -6.22
CA LEU A 185 -2.35 23.80 -6.90
C LEU A 185 -2.34 23.10 -8.27
N PHE A 186 -1.24 23.19 -9.02
CA PHE A 186 -1.08 22.53 -10.31
C PHE A 186 -1.17 21.00 -10.23
N ILE A 187 -0.80 20.38 -9.10
CA ILE A 187 -0.90 18.93 -8.90
C ILE A 187 -2.32 18.54 -8.50
N VAL A 188 -3.00 19.36 -7.70
CA VAL A 188 -4.37 19.07 -7.24
C VAL A 188 -5.39 19.25 -8.37
N LEU A 189 -5.20 20.25 -9.23
CA LEU A 189 -6.12 20.54 -10.34
C LEU A 189 -6.28 19.38 -11.34
N PRO A 190 -5.20 18.72 -11.83
CA PRO A 190 -5.34 17.55 -12.70
C PRO A 190 -6.11 16.40 -12.04
N ILE A 191 -5.93 16.19 -10.74
CA ILE A 191 -6.65 15.15 -10.00
C ILE A 191 -8.14 15.45 -9.96
N ILE A 192 -8.52 16.69 -9.63
CA ILE A 192 -9.91 17.13 -9.64
C ILE A 192 -10.50 16.99 -11.05
N PHE A 193 -9.76 17.41 -12.07
CA PHE A 193 -10.17 17.27 -13.47
C PHE A 193 -10.45 15.81 -13.86
N LEU A 194 -9.55 14.90 -13.51
CA LEU A 194 -9.72 13.46 -13.77
C LEU A 194 -10.92 12.87 -13.02
N LEU A 195 -11.18 13.32 -11.80
CA LEU A 195 -12.37 12.91 -11.03
C LEU A 195 -13.65 13.35 -11.74
N VAL A 196 -13.70 14.57 -12.24
CA VAL A 196 -14.84 15.13 -12.98
C VAL A 196 -15.07 14.36 -14.28
N LEU A 197 -14.01 14.07 -15.04
CA LEU A 197 -14.11 13.28 -16.27
C LEU A 197 -14.65 11.87 -16.04
N ASN A 198 -14.26 11.22 -14.94
CA ASN A 198 -14.75 9.88 -14.60
C ASN A 198 -16.25 9.87 -14.27
N VAL A 199 -16.73 10.92 -13.59
CA VAL A 199 -18.18 11.05 -13.32
C VAL A 199 -18.97 11.15 -14.63
N ASN A 200 -18.46 11.91 -15.59
CA ASN A 200 -19.12 12.08 -16.89
C ASN A 200 -19.06 10.80 -17.77
N SER A 201 -18.00 9.99 -17.66
CA SER A 201 -17.86 8.77 -18.46
C SER A 201 -18.81 7.64 -18.05
N LYS A 202 -19.25 7.60 -16.78
CA LYS A 202 -20.25 6.63 -16.29
C LYS A 202 -21.65 6.84 -16.90
N ASN A 203 -21.94 8.03 -17.42
CA ASN A 203 -23.23 8.33 -18.05
C ASN A 203 -23.35 7.83 -19.50
N ASN A 204 -22.27 7.37 -20.12
CA ASN A 204 -22.32 6.73 -21.42
C ASN A 204 -22.73 5.27 -21.27
N ASN A 205 -24.01 4.98 -21.50
CA ASN A 205 -24.58 3.62 -21.57
C ASN A 205 -23.95 2.81 -22.72
N LEU A 206 -22.70 2.40 -22.54
CA LEU A 206 -22.12 1.35 -23.38
C LEU A 206 -22.92 0.08 -23.09
N LYS A 207 -23.58 -0.49 -24.10
CA LYS A 207 -24.11 -1.85 -24.03
C LYS A 207 -22.93 -2.80 -23.81
N THR A 208 -22.56 -3.01 -22.55
CA THR A 208 -21.55 -3.98 -22.17
C THR A 208 -22.19 -5.36 -22.23
N LYS A 209 -21.57 -6.30 -22.96
CA LYS A 209 -21.88 -7.72 -22.77
C LYS A 209 -21.52 -8.07 -21.33
N THR A 210 -22.50 -8.48 -20.56
CA THR A 210 -22.27 -9.05 -19.24
C THR A 210 -21.83 -10.49 -19.40
N ILE A 211 -20.80 -10.89 -18.67
CA ILE A 211 -20.36 -12.28 -18.54
C ILE A 211 -20.69 -12.67 -17.10
N ASP A 212 -21.48 -13.74 -16.93
CA ASP A 212 -21.78 -14.27 -15.62
C ASP A 212 -20.58 -15.06 -15.08
N LEU A 213 -20.04 -14.61 -13.94
CA LEU A 213 -18.85 -15.16 -13.33
C LEU A 213 -19.16 -15.72 -11.96
N GLU A 214 -18.76 -16.95 -11.71
CA GLU A 214 -18.89 -17.62 -10.42
C GLU A 214 -17.49 -17.98 -9.86
N ILE A 215 -17.24 -17.60 -8.61
CA ILE A 215 -15.96 -17.83 -7.93
C ILE A 215 -16.16 -18.85 -6.82
N PHE A 216 -15.40 -19.95 -6.87
CA PHE A 216 -15.45 -21.02 -5.88
C PHE A 216 -14.26 -20.97 -4.92
N GLN A 217 -14.57 -20.87 -3.62
CA GLN A 217 -13.63 -21.05 -2.53
C GLN A 217 -14.03 -22.29 -1.72
N LEU A 218 -13.44 -23.45 -2.01
CA LEU A 218 -13.89 -24.72 -1.45
C LEU A 218 -13.40 -24.98 -0.02
N ASN A 219 -12.47 -24.19 0.50
CA ASN A 219 -11.96 -24.23 1.90
C ASN A 219 -11.67 -25.64 2.43
N PHE A 220 -11.02 -26.48 1.62
CA PHE A 220 -10.61 -27.81 2.07
C PHE A 220 -9.62 -27.69 3.23
N LYS A 221 -9.95 -28.28 4.38
CA LYS A 221 -9.05 -28.35 5.53
C LYS A 221 -7.88 -29.29 5.20
N ASN A 222 -6.64 -28.76 5.23
CA ASN A 222 -5.43 -29.55 4.90
C ASN A 222 -5.22 -30.77 5.81
N ASN A 223 -5.77 -30.76 7.02
CA ASN A 223 -5.62 -31.83 8.01
C ASN A 223 -6.80 -32.82 8.03
N ASP A 224 -7.77 -32.70 7.13
CA ASP A 224 -8.89 -33.63 7.08
C ASP A 224 -8.51 -34.88 6.31
N LYS A 225 -8.06 -35.91 7.06
CA LYS A 225 -7.71 -37.24 6.52
C LYS A 225 -8.85 -37.96 5.80
N SER A 226 -10.10 -37.50 5.98
CA SER A 226 -11.28 -38.04 5.30
C SER A 226 -11.45 -37.52 3.87
N LEU A 227 -10.78 -36.44 3.52
CA LEU A 227 -10.79 -35.79 2.21
C LEU A 227 -9.71 -36.36 1.30
N THR A 228 -10.03 -37.52 0.68
CA THR A 228 -9.15 -38.09 -0.37
C THR A 228 -9.13 -37.16 -1.60
N PRO A 229 -8.04 -37.20 -2.42
CA PRO A 229 -7.97 -36.45 -3.68
C PRO A 229 -9.18 -36.61 -4.58
N GLU A 230 -9.72 -37.86 -4.65
CA GLU A 230 -10.93 -38.16 -5.42
C GLU A 230 -12.17 -37.45 -4.91
N LYS A 231 -12.36 -37.37 -3.57
CA LYS A 231 -13.50 -36.63 -2.99
C LYS A 231 -13.41 -35.14 -3.27
N LYS A 232 -12.19 -34.57 -3.22
CA LYS A 232 -11.96 -33.17 -3.60
C LYS A 232 -12.33 -32.93 -5.06
N LEU A 233 -11.84 -33.80 -5.96
CA LEU A 233 -12.13 -33.70 -7.39
C LEU A 233 -13.63 -33.84 -7.66
N ASN A 234 -14.31 -34.80 -7.05
CA ASN A 234 -15.76 -34.99 -7.20
C ASN A 234 -16.56 -33.77 -6.70
N SER A 235 -16.10 -33.11 -5.62
CA SER A 235 -16.71 -31.85 -5.15
C SER A 235 -16.55 -30.73 -6.18
N ILE A 236 -15.38 -30.62 -6.82
CA ILE A 236 -15.14 -29.64 -7.89
C ILE A 236 -16.06 -29.92 -9.08
N ILE A 237 -16.10 -31.18 -9.56
CA ILE A 237 -16.94 -31.58 -10.69
C ILE A 237 -18.41 -31.31 -10.41
N ASN A 238 -18.90 -31.63 -9.22
CA ASN A 238 -20.28 -31.36 -8.83
C ASN A 238 -20.63 -29.86 -8.85
N ASN A 239 -19.70 -29.00 -8.43
CA ASN A 239 -19.92 -27.56 -8.50
C ASN A 239 -19.91 -27.03 -9.96
N ILE A 240 -18.99 -27.56 -10.80
CA ILE A 240 -18.96 -27.24 -12.24
C ILE A 240 -20.30 -27.63 -12.91
N GLN A 241 -20.79 -28.83 -12.62
CA GLN A 241 -22.05 -29.35 -13.22
C GLN A 241 -23.31 -28.58 -12.78
N LYS A 242 -23.28 -27.97 -11.58
CA LYS A 242 -24.41 -27.18 -11.04
C LYS A 242 -24.39 -25.74 -11.50
N SER A 243 -23.26 -25.24 -11.95
CA SER A 243 -23.13 -23.85 -12.38
C SER A 243 -23.74 -23.65 -13.77
N THR A 244 -24.39 -22.51 -13.94
CA THR A 244 -24.88 -22.01 -15.23
C THR A 244 -24.13 -20.80 -15.73
N SER A 245 -23.03 -20.42 -15.04
CA SER A 245 -22.26 -19.24 -15.33
C SER A 245 -21.35 -19.42 -16.55
N ASP A 246 -21.05 -18.34 -17.27
CA ASP A 246 -20.19 -18.34 -18.45
C ASP A 246 -18.72 -18.63 -18.10
N LEU A 247 -18.28 -18.26 -16.89
CA LEU A 247 -16.91 -18.41 -16.43
C LEU A 247 -16.86 -18.85 -14.96
N LEU A 248 -16.09 -19.93 -14.71
CA LEU A 248 -15.85 -20.44 -13.36
C LEU A 248 -14.41 -20.20 -12.95
N ILE A 249 -14.20 -19.61 -11.79
CA ILE A 249 -12.88 -19.37 -11.22
C ILE A 249 -12.74 -20.15 -9.92
N PHE A 250 -11.70 -20.97 -9.83
CA PHE A 250 -11.35 -21.71 -8.61
C PHE A 250 -10.11 -21.06 -8.00
N SER A 251 -10.05 -21.01 -6.66
CA SER A 251 -8.85 -20.53 -5.96
C SER A 251 -7.68 -21.49 -6.18
N GLU A 252 -6.47 -20.96 -6.07
CA GLU A 252 -5.22 -21.74 -6.07
C GLU A 252 -5.32 -22.88 -5.04
N ASN A 253 -4.72 -24.03 -5.35
CA ASN A 253 -4.72 -25.24 -4.52
C ASN A 253 -6.08 -25.96 -4.36
N ASN A 254 -7.11 -25.63 -5.12
CA ASN A 254 -8.32 -26.43 -5.11
C ASN A 254 -8.16 -27.76 -5.85
N PHE A 255 -7.29 -27.82 -6.87
CA PHE A 255 -7.03 -29.04 -7.63
C PHE A 255 -5.99 -29.92 -6.93
N PRO A 256 -6.32 -31.20 -6.64
CA PRO A 256 -5.47 -32.09 -5.83
C PRO A 256 -4.22 -32.62 -6.56
N TYR A 257 -4.07 -32.34 -7.85
CA TYR A 257 -3.04 -32.93 -8.71
C TYR A 257 -2.12 -31.88 -9.37
N LEU A 258 -2.15 -30.64 -8.92
CA LEU A 258 -1.25 -29.57 -9.36
C LEU A 258 -0.09 -29.36 -8.40
#